data_6d501aa5ee1dd3c66affbd3a003addbf
#
_entry.id   6d501aa5ee1dd3c66affbd3a003addbf
#
_cell.length_a   1.000
_cell.length_b   1.000
_cell.length_c   1.000
_cell.angle_alpha   90.00
_cell.angle_beta   90.00
_cell.angle_gamma   90.00
#
_symmetry.space_group_name_H-M   'P 1'
#
loop_
_entity.id
_entity.type
_entity.pdbx_description
1 polymer ?
#
loop_
_entity_poly.entity_id
_entity_poly.type
_entity_poly.pdbx_seq_one_letter_code
_entity_poly.pdbx_strand_id
1 'polypeptide(L)'
;MKKTLFFILIILSVSVYGQEMKRPAIWGIAKITFLVSDMQMARDYYGRFLGFDEAFSYDSSRGKVVSFKVNDRQFLEFIEDNDAINKKRMVSFSLETDDVEGMRFFLQQKGIKVPDKVTKDAVGNDSFELVDNSGNVLEFLNMSEDGLYKRSKGKFLSERRISKRIHHVGIYTEKIDENDPLYVQALGLYKIVRYPEDAFLSPKILYLGFNNCIENIEFYSPNDPNFCHPCFMVDDMQETIYILKERQINEVLNNPGIGYGKRWLLNLMTPDKTKVEFTEPFTIR
;
A
#
# COMPACT_ATOMS: atom_id res chain seq x y z
N MET A 1 -24.92 70.81 33.84
CA MET A 1 -25.46 69.57 33.29
C MET A 1 -24.39 68.93 32.47
N LYS A 2 -23.72 67.86 33.01
CA LYS A 2 -22.68 67.11 32.25
C LYS A 2 -23.38 65.91 31.62
N LYS A 3 -23.37 65.81 30.30
CA LYS A 3 -23.87 64.68 29.52
C LYS A 3 -22.74 63.64 29.42
N THR A 4 -22.91 62.52 30.09
CA THR A 4 -22.03 61.35 30.01
C THR A 4 -22.46 60.53 28.81
N LEU A 5 -21.58 60.44 27.80
CA LEU A 5 -21.78 59.61 26.61
C LEU A 5 -21.33 58.20 26.90
N PHE A 6 -22.26 57.23 26.91
CA PHE A 6 -21.96 55.81 27.04
C PHE A 6 -21.62 55.22 25.64
N PHE A 7 -20.38 54.82 25.45
CA PHE A 7 -19.98 54.07 24.27
C PHE A 7 -20.24 52.58 24.54
N ILE A 8 -21.21 51.98 23.87
CA ILE A 8 -21.43 50.54 23.87
C ILE A 8 -20.52 49.94 22.80
N LEU A 9 -19.47 49.25 23.24
CA LEU A 9 -18.59 48.45 22.38
C LEU A 9 -19.29 47.13 22.09
N ILE A 10 -19.87 46.95 20.91
CA ILE A 10 -20.41 45.68 20.44
C ILE A 10 -19.23 44.88 19.91
N ILE A 11 -18.76 43.89 20.69
CA ILE A 11 -17.79 42.87 20.23
C ILE A 11 -18.58 41.88 19.39
N LEU A 12 -18.49 41.98 18.07
CA LEU A 12 -18.93 40.96 17.14
C LEU A 12 -17.92 39.79 17.21
N SER A 13 -18.26 38.78 17.99
CA SER A 13 -17.57 37.49 17.91
C SER A 13 -17.95 36.83 16.59
N VAL A 14 -17.13 36.98 15.57
CA VAL A 14 -17.23 36.21 14.35
C VAL A 14 -16.75 34.80 14.69
N SER A 15 -17.70 33.92 14.97
CA SER A 15 -17.42 32.46 15.02
C SER A 15 -17.09 32.03 13.59
N VAL A 16 -15.81 32.01 13.27
CA VAL A 16 -15.33 31.33 12.06
C VAL A 16 -15.56 29.83 12.33
N TYR A 17 -16.70 29.32 11.93
CA TYR A 17 -16.88 27.89 11.74
C TYR A 17 -15.90 27.49 10.64
N GLY A 18 -14.72 27.03 11.03
CA GLY A 18 -13.79 26.41 10.11
C GLY A 18 -14.51 25.20 9.51
N GLN A 19 -14.81 25.26 8.22
CA GLN A 19 -15.35 24.13 7.50
C GLN A 19 -14.36 22.99 7.69
N GLU A 20 -14.79 21.90 8.35
CA GLU A 20 -13.91 20.75 8.56
C GLU A 20 -13.43 20.25 7.20
N MET A 21 -12.12 20.28 7.00
CA MET A 21 -11.54 19.90 5.71
C MET A 21 -11.81 18.42 5.48
N LYS A 22 -12.49 18.13 4.38
CA LYS A 22 -12.76 16.76 3.96
C LYS A 22 -11.47 16.11 3.44
N ARG A 23 -11.19 14.90 3.92
CA ARG A 23 -10.07 14.11 3.40
C ARG A 23 -10.26 13.84 1.90
N PRO A 24 -9.24 14.08 1.05
CA PRO A 24 -9.24 13.64 -0.34
C PRO A 24 -9.48 12.13 -0.47
N ALA A 25 -10.06 11.70 -1.58
CA ALA A 25 -10.31 10.29 -1.84
C ALA A 25 -8.99 9.50 -1.92
N ILE A 26 -9.02 8.26 -1.45
CA ILE A 26 -7.96 7.27 -1.66
C ILE A 26 -8.55 6.21 -2.60
N TRP A 27 -7.92 6.03 -3.76
CA TRP A 27 -8.40 5.12 -4.79
C TRP A 27 -7.85 3.70 -4.67
N GLY A 28 -6.97 3.47 -3.71
CA GLY A 28 -6.39 2.18 -3.40
C GLY A 28 -4.87 2.17 -3.47
N ILE A 29 -4.30 0.96 -3.45
CA ILE A 29 -2.86 0.73 -3.56
C ILE A 29 -2.44 0.98 -5.00
N ALA A 30 -1.46 1.88 -5.21
CA ALA A 30 -0.91 2.20 -6.52
C ALA A 30 0.33 1.36 -6.84
N LYS A 31 1.25 1.25 -5.90
CA LYS A 31 2.46 0.45 -6.07
C LYS A 31 3.02 -0.02 -4.74
N ILE A 32 3.85 -1.06 -4.81
CA ILE A 32 4.66 -1.53 -3.69
C ILE A 32 6.08 -1.69 -4.21
N THR A 33 7.05 -1.10 -3.53
CA THR A 33 8.46 -1.11 -3.93
C THR A 33 9.27 -1.99 -2.99
N PHE A 34 10.07 -2.89 -3.57
CA PHE A 34 10.94 -3.82 -2.83
C PHE A 34 12.41 -3.71 -3.25
N LEU A 35 13.31 -4.00 -2.33
CA LEU A 35 14.68 -4.36 -2.66
C LEU A 35 14.73 -5.82 -3.11
N VAL A 36 15.58 -6.09 -4.10
CA VAL A 36 15.92 -7.45 -4.55
C VAL A 36 17.44 -7.59 -4.67
N SER A 37 17.97 -8.76 -4.35
CA SER A 37 19.42 -8.99 -4.40
C SER A 37 19.93 -9.11 -5.83
N ASP A 38 19.06 -9.52 -6.76
CA ASP A 38 19.35 -9.70 -8.19
C ASP A 38 18.09 -9.42 -9.02
N MET A 39 18.19 -8.46 -9.94
CA MET A 39 17.08 -8.07 -10.79
C MET A 39 16.67 -9.19 -11.76
N GLN A 40 17.60 -10.06 -12.16
CA GLN A 40 17.25 -11.19 -13.03
C GLN A 40 16.40 -12.21 -12.26
N MET A 41 16.69 -12.49 -10.99
CA MET A 41 15.83 -13.31 -10.15
C MET A 41 14.43 -12.71 -10.00
N ALA A 42 14.33 -11.38 -9.85
CA ALA A 42 13.03 -10.69 -9.82
C ALA A 42 12.26 -10.87 -11.14
N ARG A 43 12.93 -10.73 -12.30
CA ARG A 43 12.32 -10.99 -13.62
C ARG A 43 11.86 -12.43 -13.78
N ASP A 44 12.64 -13.38 -13.28
CA ASP A 44 12.28 -14.79 -13.34
C ASP A 44 11.06 -15.09 -12.47
N TYR A 45 11.03 -14.54 -11.25
CA TYR A 45 9.94 -14.78 -10.33
C TYR A 45 8.66 -14.01 -10.72
N TYR A 46 8.72 -12.68 -10.79
CA TYR A 46 7.54 -11.86 -11.04
C TYR A 46 7.13 -11.85 -12.52
N GLY A 47 8.09 -11.89 -13.43
CA GLY A 47 7.84 -11.92 -14.88
C GLY A 47 7.46 -13.31 -15.36
N ARG A 48 8.39 -14.27 -15.34
CA ARG A 48 8.15 -15.60 -15.94
C ARG A 48 7.22 -16.48 -15.12
N PHE A 49 7.43 -16.55 -13.79
CA PHE A 49 6.65 -17.42 -12.92
C PHE A 49 5.27 -16.82 -12.61
N LEU A 50 5.17 -15.59 -12.14
CA LEU A 50 3.88 -14.95 -11.88
C LEU A 50 3.22 -14.35 -13.12
N GLY A 51 3.97 -14.14 -14.19
CA GLY A 51 3.46 -13.73 -15.50
C GLY A 51 3.19 -12.23 -15.65
N PHE A 52 3.72 -11.36 -14.78
CA PHE A 52 3.60 -9.91 -14.92
C PHE A 52 4.60 -9.38 -15.97
N ASP A 53 4.17 -8.46 -16.84
CA ASP A 53 5.07 -7.80 -17.77
C ASP A 53 5.86 -6.69 -17.09
N GLU A 54 7.16 -6.57 -17.42
CA GLU A 54 7.96 -5.39 -17.14
C GLU A 54 7.47 -4.24 -18.03
N ALA A 55 6.94 -3.18 -17.41
CA ALA A 55 6.33 -2.08 -18.12
C ALA A 55 7.33 -0.99 -18.49
N PHE A 56 8.23 -0.65 -17.57
CA PHE A 56 9.27 0.37 -17.77
C PHE A 56 10.32 0.28 -16.66
N SER A 57 11.43 1.00 -16.87
CA SER A 57 12.43 1.24 -15.83
C SER A 57 12.80 2.71 -15.80
N TYR A 58 13.32 3.18 -14.67
CA TYR A 58 13.73 4.56 -14.47
C TYR A 58 14.78 4.67 -13.36
N ASP A 59 15.50 5.79 -13.33
CA ASP A 59 16.45 6.08 -12.27
C ASP A 59 15.79 6.91 -11.17
N SER A 60 15.92 6.48 -9.93
CA SER A 60 15.44 7.19 -8.74
C SER A 60 16.63 7.56 -7.84
N SER A 61 16.37 8.35 -6.80
CA SER A 61 17.38 8.65 -5.77
C SER A 61 17.85 7.41 -4.99
N ARG A 62 17.07 6.31 -5.06
CA ARG A 62 17.37 5.04 -4.38
C ARG A 62 18.02 4.00 -5.31
N GLY A 63 18.24 4.35 -6.59
CA GLY A 63 18.78 3.47 -7.60
C GLY A 63 17.85 3.26 -8.79
N LYS A 64 18.27 2.37 -9.71
CA LYS A 64 17.45 1.99 -10.85
C LYS A 64 16.25 1.16 -10.41
N VAL A 65 15.06 1.61 -10.80
CA VAL A 65 13.79 0.94 -10.54
C VAL A 65 13.34 0.20 -11.80
N VAL A 66 12.87 -1.02 -11.62
CA VAL A 66 12.16 -1.80 -12.64
C VAL A 66 10.72 -1.99 -12.17
N SER A 67 9.76 -1.63 -13.03
CA SER A 67 8.33 -1.64 -12.72
C SER A 67 7.61 -2.74 -13.47
N PHE A 68 6.96 -3.66 -12.75
CA PHE A 68 6.10 -4.71 -13.28
C PHE A 68 4.63 -4.30 -13.11
N LYS A 69 3.84 -4.54 -14.14
CA LYS A 69 2.45 -4.09 -14.18
C LYS A 69 1.49 -5.20 -13.77
N VAL A 70 0.70 -4.93 -12.73
CA VAL A 70 -0.39 -5.82 -12.29
C VAL A 70 -1.69 -5.47 -13.04
N ASN A 71 -2.03 -4.18 -13.07
CA ASN A 71 -3.14 -3.61 -13.86
C ASN A 71 -2.85 -2.14 -14.19
N ASP A 72 -3.80 -1.42 -14.79
CA ASP A 72 -3.61 -0.03 -15.22
C ASP A 72 -3.41 0.98 -14.07
N ARG A 73 -3.56 0.54 -12.82
CA ARG A 73 -3.40 1.37 -11.62
C ARG A 73 -2.42 0.80 -10.60
N GLN A 74 -2.03 -0.47 -10.73
CA GLN A 74 -1.24 -1.15 -9.71
C GLN A 74 0.04 -1.73 -10.30
N PHE A 75 1.15 -1.45 -9.61
CA PHE A 75 2.49 -1.83 -10.03
C PHE A 75 3.29 -2.45 -8.87
N LEU A 76 4.22 -3.33 -9.22
CA LEU A 76 5.29 -3.76 -8.33
C LEU A 76 6.59 -3.17 -8.83
N GLU A 77 7.36 -2.59 -7.94
CA GLU A 77 8.64 -1.97 -8.28
C GLU A 77 9.78 -2.63 -7.51
N PHE A 78 10.90 -2.77 -8.21
CA PHE A 78 12.08 -3.42 -7.65
C PHE A 78 13.32 -2.55 -7.85
N ILE A 79 14.12 -2.46 -6.80
CA ILE A 79 15.43 -1.81 -6.77
C ILE A 79 16.46 -2.87 -6.43
N GLU A 80 17.50 -2.99 -7.26
CA GLU A 80 18.56 -3.95 -7.01
C GLU A 80 19.47 -3.45 -5.88
N ASP A 81 19.70 -4.31 -4.90
CA ASP A 81 20.64 -4.11 -3.79
C ASP A 81 21.20 -5.48 -3.39
N ASN A 82 22.48 -5.71 -3.67
CA ASN A 82 23.14 -6.99 -3.42
C ASN A 82 23.05 -7.45 -1.95
N ASP A 83 22.75 -6.54 -1.02
CA ASP A 83 22.57 -6.82 0.40
C ASP A 83 21.09 -6.83 0.83
N ALA A 84 20.15 -6.89 -0.13
CA ALA A 84 18.70 -6.84 0.13
C ALA A 84 18.23 -7.90 1.15
N ILE A 85 18.85 -9.08 1.14
CA ILE A 85 18.48 -10.19 2.04
C ILE A 85 18.69 -9.86 3.52
N ASN A 86 19.61 -8.94 3.84
CA ASN A 86 19.94 -8.50 5.20
C ASN A 86 19.20 -7.21 5.61
N LYS A 87 18.33 -6.68 4.75
CA LYS A 87 17.62 -5.43 4.97
C LYS A 87 16.11 -5.64 5.05
N LYS A 88 15.38 -4.65 5.55
CA LYS A 88 13.94 -4.56 5.34
C LYS A 88 13.70 -4.37 3.84
N ARG A 89 13.12 -5.40 3.20
CA ARG A 89 13.01 -5.42 1.73
C ARG A 89 11.95 -4.48 1.20
N MET A 90 10.82 -4.31 1.89
CA MET A 90 9.82 -3.33 1.45
C MET A 90 10.36 -1.91 1.69
N VAL A 91 10.58 -1.19 0.60
CA VAL A 91 11.05 0.21 0.58
C VAL A 91 9.90 1.14 0.91
N SER A 92 8.77 0.98 0.20
CA SER A 92 7.58 1.79 0.38
C SER A 92 6.35 1.08 -0.21
N PHE A 93 5.19 1.56 0.17
CA PHE A 93 3.94 1.31 -0.55
C PHE A 93 3.22 2.64 -0.79
N SER A 94 2.43 2.71 -1.84
CA SER A 94 1.83 3.95 -2.28
C SER A 94 0.32 3.84 -2.41
N LEU A 95 -0.36 4.90 -2.00
CA LEU A 95 -1.80 5.08 -2.13
C LEU A 95 -2.09 6.16 -3.17
N GLU A 96 -3.00 5.85 -4.11
CA GLU A 96 -3.41 6.80 -5.14
C GLU A 96 -4.48 7.76 -4.61
N THR A 97 -4.30 9.06 -4.91
CA THR A 97 -5.28 10.12 -4.65
C THR A 97 -5.26 11.13 -5.80
N ASP A 98 -6.39 11.76 -6.10
CA ASP A 98 -6.45 12.80 -7.15
C ASP A 98 -5.91 14.16 -6.65
N ASP A 99 -5.87 14.36 -5.34
CA ASP A 99 -5.45 15.62 -4.71
C ASP A 99 -4.34 15.36 -3.67
N VAL A 100 -3.11 15.28 -4.16
CA VAL A 100 -1.93 14.99 -3.33
C VAL A 100 -1.63 16.16 -2.38
N GLU A 101 -1.74 17.41 -2.86
CA GLU A 101 -1.49 18.58 -2.00
C GLU A 101 -2.58 18.74 -0.93
N GLY A 102 -3.85 18.54 -1.30
CA GLY A 102 -4.95 18.51 -0.33
C GLY A 102 -4.78 17.39 0.70
N MET A 103 -4.31 16.19 0.29
CA MET A 103 -4.02 15.09 1.21
C MET A 103 -2.88 15.46 2.18
N ARG A 104 -1.79 16.04 1.67
CA ARG A 104 -0.67 16.50 2.49
C ARG A 104 -1.12 17.50 3.54
N PHE A 105 -1.89 18.52 3.11
CA PHE A 105 -2.41 19.56 4.00
C PHE A 105 -3.41 19.00 5.01
N PHE A 106 -4.31 18.10 4.58
CA PHE A 106 -5.25 17.41 5.46
C PHE A 106 -4.54 16.66 6.58
N LEU A 107 -3.52 15.85 6.24
CA LEU A 107 -2.74 15.10 7.21
C LEU A 107 -1.98 16.02 8.18
N GLN A 108 -1.43 17.12 7.68
CA GLN A 108 -0.79 18.15 8.50
C GLN A 108 -1.77 18.74 9.54
N GLN A 109 -3.01 19.03 9.14
CA GLN A 109 -4.05 19.53 10.05
C GLN A 109 -4.49 18.50 11.10
N LYS A 110 -4.35 17.22 10.78
CA LYS A 110 -4.57 16.11 11.74
C LYS A 110 -3.35 15.83 12.63
N GLY A 111 -2.30 16.66 12.55
CA GLY A 111 -1.09 16.51 13.36
C GLY A 111 -0.13 15.42 12.88
N ILE A 112 -0.33 14.87 11.70
CA ILE A 112 0.58 13.91 11.10
C ILE A 112 1.77 14.65 10.50
N LYS A 113 2.97 14.16 10.77
CA LYS A 113 4.19 14.73 10.20
C LYS A 113 4.28 14.39 8.72
N VAL A 114 4.24 15.41 7.89
CA VAL A 114 4.37 15.34 6.42
C VAL A 114 5.47 16.29 5.94
N PRO A 115 6.01 16.10 4.72
CA PRO A 115 6.98 17.05 4.16
C PRO A 115 6.33 18.42 3.88
N ASP A 116 7.16 19.46 3.72
CA ASP A 116 6.70 20.82 3.52
C ASP A 116 5.97 21.03 2.19
N LYS A 117 6.27 20.20 1.18
CA LYS A 117 5.71 20.33 -0.17
C LYS A 117 5.56 18.97 -0.85
N VAL A 118 4.64 18.90 -1.79
CA VAL A 118 4.56 17.86 -2.81
C VAL A 118 5.69 18.04 -3.81
N THR A 119 6.21 16.95 -4.33
CA THR A 119 7.26 16.93 -5.36
C THR A 119 6.86 16.05 -6.53
N LYS A 120 7.47 16.28 -7.69
CA LYS A 120 7.38 15.29 -8.76
C LYS A 120 8.38 14.18 -8.53
N ASP A 121 7.88 12.95 -8.59
CA ASP A 121 8.74 11.77 -8.57
C ASP A 121 9.52 11.60 -9.91
N ALA A 122 10.41 10.61 -9.95
CA ALA A 122 11.25 10.36 -11.12
C ALA A 122 10.46 9.94 -12.40
N VAL A 123 9.20 9.57 -12.27
CA VAL A 123 8.31 9.15 -13.37
C VAL A 123 7.23 10.15 -13.72
N GLY A 124 7.28 11.33 -13.09
CA GLY A 124 6.46 12.49 -13.40
C GLY A 124 5.16 12.62 -12.61
N ASN A 125 4.95 11.80 -11.57
CA ASN A 125 3.78 11.92 -10.71
C ASN A 125 3.99 12.98 -9.63
N ASP A 126 2.91 13.62 -9.20
CA ASP A 126 2.93 14.41 -7.98
C ASP A 126 2.85 13.48 -6.78
N SER A 127 3.78 13.60 -5.83
CA SER A 127 3.83 12.72 -4.68
C SER A 127 4.46 13.34 -3.43
N PHE A 128 4.20 12.73 -2.28
CA PHE A 128 4.96 12.91 -1.06
C PHE A 128 5.01 11.61 -0.27
N GLU A 129 6.08 11.43 0.51
CA GLU A 129 6.26 10.30 1.41
C GLU A 129 6.15 10.75 2.87
N LEU A 130 5.66 9.87 3.72
CA LEU A 130 5.75 9.96 5.17
C LEU A 130 6.18 8.61 5.75
N VAL A 131 6.64 8.63 6.99
CA VAL A 131 7.04 7.42 7.72
C VAL A 131 6.06 7.21 8.86
N ASP A 132 5.48 6.01 8.95
CA ASP A 132 4.60 5.65 10.04
C ASP A 132 5.38 5.37 11.35
N ASN A 133 4.66 5.13 12.43
CA ASN A 133 5.25 4.89 13.76
C ASN A 133 6.11 3.61 13.83
N SER A 134 5.99 2.71 12.86
CA SER A 134 6.75 1.46 12.77
C SER A 134 7.87 1.51 11.71
N GLY A 135 8.12 2.70 11.13
CA GLY A 135 9.16 2.89 10.13
C GLY A 135 8.79 2.38 8.74
N ASN A 136 7.50 2.18 8.43
CA ASN A 136 7.07 1.94 7.05
C ASN A 136 6.94 3.26 6.31
N VAL A 137 7.41 3.28 5.06
CA VAL A 137 7.28 4.45 4.20
C VAL A 137 5.98 4.32 3.41
N LEU A 138 5.07 5.27 3.64
CA LEU A 138 3.83 5.44 2.90
C LEU A 138 3.96 6.63 1.95
N GLU A 139 3.71 6.41 0.69
CA GLU A 139 3.65 7.45 -0.33
C GLU A 139 2.19 7.72 -0.72
N PHE A 140 1.84 8.99 -0.89
CA PHE A 140 0.64 9.41 -1.60
C PHE A 140 1.05 9.94 -2.95
N LEU A 141 0.39 9.48 -4.01
CA LEU A 141 0.69 9.91 -5.37
C LEU A 141 -0.57 10.14 -6.21
N ASN A 142 -0.44 11.04 -7.19
CA ASN A 142 -1.34 11.19 -8.32
C ASN A 142 -0.59 10.82 -9.60
N MET A 143 -1.08 9.81 -10.31
CA MET A 143 -0.51 9.39 -11.58
C MET A 143 -0.78 10.44 -12.65
N SER A 144 0.23 11.24 -12.98
CA SER A 144 0.16 12.29 -14.00
C SER A 144 -0.10 11.71 -15.39
N GLU A 145 -0.91 12.37 -16.21
CA GLU A 145 -1.26 11.92 -17.56
C GLU A 145 -0.02 11.72 -18.44
N ASP A 146 1.00 12.54 -18.28
CA ASP A 146 2.28 12.45 -19.00
C ASP A 146 3.31 11.54 -18.31
N GLY A 147 2.97 10.96 -17.15
CA GLY A 147 3.83 10.06 -16.37
C GLY A 147 3.93 8.66 -16.99
N LEU A 148 4.98 7.89 -16.63
CA LEU A 148 5.20 6.55 -17.17
C LEU A 148 4.05 5.58 -16.88
N TYR A 149 3.40 5.69 -15.72
CA TYR A 149 2.26 4.84 -15.36
C TYR A 149 1.09 5.04 -16.34
N LYS A 150 0.64 6.26 -16.57
CA LYS A 150 -0.47 6.57 -17.49
C LYS A 150 -0.12 6.26 -18.94
N ARG A 151 1.13 6.51 -19.38
CA ARG A 151 1.60 6.15 -20.72
C ARG A 151 1.64 4.64 -20.98
N SER A 152 1.71 3.84 -19.91
CA SER A 152 1.64 2.37 -19.99
C SER A 152 0.20 1.83 -20.01
N LYS A 153 -0.83 2.68 -19.89
CA LYS A 153 -2.24 2.27 -19.84
C LYS A 153 -2.61 1.40 -21.06
N GLY A 154 -3.28 0.29 -20.79
CA GLY A 154 -3.67 -0.68 -21.81
C GLY A 154 -2.53 -1.50 -22.42
N LYS A 155 -1.29 -1.35 -21.93
CA LYS A 155 -0.11 -2.09 -22.40
C LYS A 155 0.50 -2.89 -21.25
N PHE A 156 1.38 -3.85 -21.57
CA PHE A 156 2.10 -4.65 -20.58
C PHE A 156 1.15 -5.37 -19.62
N LEU A 157 0.06 -5.89 -20.14
CA LEU A 157 -0.98 -6.61 -19.42
C LEU A 157 -1.06 -8.05 -19.91
N SER A 158 0.02 -8.83 -19.72
CA SER A 158 0.12 -10.22 -20.13
C SER A 158 -1.09 -11.04 -19.75
N GLU A 159 -1.61 -11.85 -20.67
CA GLU A 159 -2.66 -12.85 -20.39
C GLU A 159 -2.16 -13.96 -19.45
N ARG A 160 -0.84 -14.08 -19.29
CA ARG A 160 -0.22 -15.04 -18.37
C ARG A 160 -0.20 -14.58 -16.92
N ARG A 161 -0.63 -13.34 -16.61
CA ARG A 161 -0.65 -12.83 -15.23
C ARG A 161 -1.47 -13.75 -14.35
N ILE A 162 -0.86 -14.19 -13.27
CA ILE A 162 -1.53 -15.04 -12.28
C ILE A 162 -2.64 -14.28 -11.53
N SER A 163 -2.56 -12.97 -11.49
CA SER A 163 -3.51 -12.09 -10.84
C SER A 163 -3.68 -10.78 -11.63
N LYS A 164 -4.85 -10.18 -11.49
CA LYS A 164 -5.17 -8.87 -12.07
C LYS A 164 -5.26 -7.76 -11.02
N ARG A 165 -4.94 -8.06 -9.73
CA ARG A 165 -5.10 -7.09 -8.65
C ARG A 165 -4.22 -7.39 -7.45
N ILE A 166 -3.57 -6.35 -6.91
CA ILE A 166 -3.06 -6.36 -5.54
C ILE A 166 -4.26 -6.19 -4.62
N HIS A 167 -4.50 -7.16 -3.74
CA HIS A 167 -5.59 -7.14 -2.77
C HIS A 167 -5.21 -6.36 -1.52
N HIS A 168 -4.02 -6.63 -0.97
CA HIS A 168 -3.51 -5.89 0.17
C HIS A 168 -1.98 -5.79 0.17
N VAL A 169 -1.49 -4.89 0.96
CA VAL A 169 -0.11 -4.84 1.41
C VAL A 169 -0.07 -5.26 2.88
N GLY A 170 0.72 -6.28 3.19
CA GLY A 170 1.03 -6.65 4.56
C GLY A 170 2.20 -5.80 5.05
N ILE A 171 2.02 -5.07 6.15
CA ILE A 171 3.06 -4.24 6.76
C ILE A 171 3.34 -4.65 8.18
N TYR A 172 4.60 -4.61 8.54
CA TYR A 172 5.04 -4.85 9.91
C TYR A 172 4.71 -3.67 10.83
N THR A 173 4.30 -3.98 12.05
CA THR A 173 4.23 -3.02 13.14
C THR A 173 4.70 -3.68 14.44
N GLU A 174 5.45 -2.95 15.26
CA GLU A 174 5.89 -3.46 16.57
C GLU A 174 4.70 -3.78 17.47
N LYS A 175 3.69 -2.91 17.42
CA LYS A 175 2.45 -3.06 18.18
C LYS A 175 1.29 -2.58 17.33
N ILE A 176 0.32 -3.44 17.14
CA ILE A 176 -0.92 -3.06 16.44
C ILE A 176 -1.76 -2.17 17.36
N ASP A 177 -2.00 -0.95 16.90
CA ASP A 177 -2.91 0.01 17.51
C ASP A 177 -4.21 0.06 16.70
N GLU A 178 -5.31 -0.40 17.28
CA GLU A 178 -6.64 -0.37 16.64
C GLU A 178 -7.20 1.05 16.47
N ASN A 179 -6.55 2.06 17.07
CA ASN A 179 -6.86 3.48 16.95
C ASN A 179 -5.67 4.27 16.38
N ASP A 180 -4.86 3.64 15.52
CA ASP A 180 -3.67 4.26 14.95
C ASP A 180 -3.95 5.68 14.45
N PRO A 181 -3.14 6.69 14.86
CA PRO A 181 -3.39 8.09 14.52
C PRO A 181 -3.38 8.37 13.02
N LEU A 182 -2.53 7.67 12.25
CA LEU A 182 -2.46 7.85 10.81
C LEU A 182 -3.56 7.07 10.09
N TYR A 183 -3.57 5.75 10.25
CA TYR A 183 -4.40 4.89 9.40
C TYR A 183 -5.88 4.93 9.81
N VAL A 184 -6.17 4.90 11.10
CA VAL A 184 -7.56 4.87 11.60
C VAL A 184 -8.12 6.27 11.80
N GLN A 185 -7.41 7.14 12.54
CA GLN A 185 -7.97 8.45 12.91
C GLN A 185 -7.88 9.47 11.78
N ALA A 186 -6.72 9.61 11.12
CA ALA A 186 -6.58 10.58 10.05
C ALA A 186 -7.11 10.05 8.72
N LEU A 187 -6.65 8.87 8.25
CA LEU A 187 -7.08 8.33 6.97
C LEU A 187 -8.49 7.72 6.99
N GLY A 188 -9.04 7.41 8.17
CA GLY A 188 -10.39 6.88 8.32
C GLY A 188 -10.56 5.48 7.75
N LEU A 189 -9.51 4.65 7.82
CA LEU A 189 -9.61 3.24 7.46
C LEU A 189 -10.47 2.50 8.50
N TYR A 190 -11.28 1.55 8.03
CA TYR A 190 -12.16 0.79 8.90
C TYR A 190 -11.66 -0.64 9.11
N LYS A 191 -11.93 -1.19 10.29
CA LYS A 191 -11.53 -2.54 10.66
C LYS A 191 -12.35 -3.58 9.91
N ILE A 192 -11.66 -4.49 9.19
CA ILE A 192 -12.25 -5.64 8.50
C ILE A 192 -12.09 -6.90 9.32
N VAL A 193 -10.87 -7.19 9.77
CA VAL A 193 -10.52 -8.39 10.52
C VAL A 193 -9.63 -8.01 11.68
N ARG A 194 -9.84 -8.66 12.81
CA ARG A 194 -8.99 -8.60 13.99
C ARG A 194 -8.71 -10.02 14.49
N TYR A 195 -7.45 -10.34 14.76
CA TYR A 195 -7.07 -11.60 15.36
C TYR A 195 -6.08 -11.39 16.53
N PRO A 196 -6.27 -12.05 17.68
CA PRO A 196 -7.49 -12.78 18.08
C PRO A 196 -8.74 -11.90 18.09
N GLU A 197 -9.92 -12.48 17.90
CA GLU A 197 -11.21 -11.76 17.95
C GLU A 197 -11.52 -11.24 19.37
N ASP A 198 -11.00 -11.91 20.41
CA ASP A 198 -11.15 -11.50 21.80
C ASP A 198 -10.50 -10.14 22.05
N ALA A 199 -11.33 -9.15 22.38
CA ALA A 199 -10.91 -7.76 22.61
C ALA A 199 -9.99 -7.58 23.84
N PHE A 200 -9.95 -8.53 24.78
CA PHE A 200 -9.05 -8.50 25.93
C PHE A 200 -7.61 -8.91 25.59
N LEU A 201 -7.42 -9.55 24.45
CA LEU A 201 -6.09 -9.95 23.97
C LEU A 201 -5.54 -8.87 23.02
N SER A 202 -4.23 -8.66 23.06
CA SER A 202 -3.57 -7.77 22.09
C SER A 202 -3.72 -8.33 20.67
N PRO A 203 -4.08 -7.50 19.69
CA PRO A 203 -4.18 -7.96 18.31
C PRO A 203 -2.80 -8.36 17.76
N LYS A 204 -2.76 -9.44 17.00
CA LYS A 204 -1.59 -9.91 16.26
C LYS A 204 -1.72 -9.63 14.77
N ILE A 205 -2.97 -9.51 14.32
CA ILE A 205 -3.32 -9.19 12.95
C ILE A 205 -4.52 -8.24 12.96
N LEU A 206 -4.46 -7.23 12.10
CA LEU A 206 -5.54 -6.26 11.88
C LEU A 206 -5.58 -5.91 10.38
N TYR A 207 -6.73 -6.15 9.74
CA TYR A 207 -6.98 -5.68 8.38
C TYR A 207 -7.79 -4.40 8.42
N LEU A 208 -7.28 -3.36 7.75
CA LEU A 208 -7.92 -2.06 7.61
C LEU A 208 -8.29 -1.79 6.16
N GLY A 209 -9.58 -1.56 5.90
CA GLY A 209 -10.14 -1.33 4.57
C GLY A 209 -10.28 0.15 4.24
N PHE A 210 -10.30 0.42 2.94
CA PHE A 210 -10.61 1.73 2.38
C PHE A 210 -12.10 1.81 2.02
N ASN A 211 -12.71 2.99 2.15
CA ASN A 211 -14.13 3.16 1.82
C ASN A 211 -14.43 3.14 0.32
N ASN A 212 -13.45 3.37 -0.53
CA ASN A 212 -13.64 3.60 -1.97
C ASN A 212 -13.12 2.46 -2.85
N CYS A 213 -12.49 1.44 -2.26
CA CYS A 213 -11.93 0.31 -2.99
C CYS A 213 -11.94 -0.96 -2.13
N ILE A 214 -11.63 -2.10 -2.73
CA ILE A 214 -11.61 -3.38 -2.04
C ILE A 214 -10.24 -3.72 -1.47
N GLU A 215 -9.22 -2.96 -1.84
CA GLU A 215 -7.88 -3.10 -1.29
C GLU A 215 -7.89 -2.79 0.21
N ASN A 216 -6.91 -3.31 0.91
CA ASN A 216 -6.75 -3.08 2.34
C ASN A 216 -5.28 -3.14 2.76
N ILE A 217 -5.02 -2.78 4.00
CA ILE A 217 -3.71 -2.91 4.63
C ILE A 217 -3.83 -3.97 5.72
N GLU A 218 -2.93 -4.95 5.70
CA GLU A 218 -2.77 -5.92 6.76
C GLU A 218 -1.65 -5.45 7.70
N PHE A 219 -2.00 -5.20 8.95
CA PHE A 219 -1.04 -5.04 10.02
C PHE A 219 -0.79 -6.38 10.68
N TYR A 220 0.45 -6.74 10.84
CA TYR A 220 0.81 -7.91 11.61
C TYR A 220 1.97 -7.59 12.55
N SER A 221 1.94 -8.22 13.72
CA SER A 221 2.95 -8.07 14.76
C SER A 221 3.61 -9.41 15.05
N PRO A 222 4.32 -10.00 14.11
CA PRO A 222 5.34 -10.99 14.37
C PRO A 222 6.68 -10.28 14.41
N ASN A 223 7.71 -11.02 14.70
CA ASN A 223 9.01 -10.49 15.06
C ASN A 223 9.90 -10.10 13.88
N ASP A 224 9.46 -10.17 12.62
CA ASP A 224 10.32 -9.95 11.46
C ASP A 224 9.72 -8.93 10.48
N PRO A 225 10.31 -7.71 10.36
CA PRO A 225 9.89 -6.69 9.41
C PRO A 225 10.06 -7.12 7.94
N ASN A 226 10.78 -8.21 7.67
CA ASN A 226 10.96 -8.77 6.34
C ASN A 226 9.75 -9.54 5.84
N PHE A 227 8.72 -9.77 6.66
CA PHE A 227 7.45 -10.30 6.21
C PHE A 227 6.50 -9.29 5.56
N CYS A 228 6.90 -8.03 5.39
CA CYS A 228 6.16 -7.11 4.54
C CYS A 228 6.01 -7.70 3.14
N HIS A 229 4.78 -7.69 2.59
CA HIS A 229 4.47 -8.47 1.40
C HIS A 229 3.33 -7.90 0.56
N PRO A 230 3.30 -8.17 -0.75
CA PRO A 230 2.12 -8.01 -1.57
C PRO A 230 1.21 -9.23 -1.42
N CYS A 231 -0.09 -9.02 -1.40
CA CYS A 231 -1.07 -10.08 -1.57
C CYS A 231 -1.86 -9.85 -2.86
N PHE A 232 -1.93 -10.86 -3.70
CA PHE A 232 -2.63 -10.84 -4.97
C PHE A 232 -3.99 -11.52 -4.86
N MET A 233 -5.00 -10.92 -5.48
CA MET A 233 -6.30 -11.55 -5.61
C MET A 233 -6.30 -12.48 -6.81
N VAL A 234 -6.76 -13.72 -6.61
CA VAL A 234 -6.96 -14.73 -7.65
C VAL A 234 -8.41 -15.17 -7.68
N ASP A 235 -8.90 -15.52 -8.85
CA ASP A 235 -10.30 -15.89 -9.03
C ASP A 235 -10.58 -17.31 -8.50
N ASP A 236 -9.61 -18.23 -8.65
CA ASP A 236 -9.66 -19.62 -8.21
C ASP A 236 -8.28 -20.08 -7.74
N MET A 237 -8.19 -20.52 -6.48
CA MET A 237 -6.94 -20.94 -5.86
C MET A 237 -6.43 -22.28 -6.44
N GLN A 238 -7.31 -23.17 -6.81
CA GLN A 238 -6.91 -24.48 -7.38
C GLN A 238 -6.33 -24.31 -8.78
N GLU A 239 -6.98 -23.48 -9.61
CA GLU A 239 -6.46 -23.11 -10.92
C GLU A 239 -5.12 -22.38 -10.80
N THR A 240 -5.01 -21.45 -9.86
CA THR A 240 -3.77 -20.72 -9.56
C THR A 240 -2.63 -21.69 -9.24
N ILE A 241 -2.85 -22.65 -8.35
CA ILE A 241 -1.84 -23.65 -7.97
C ILE A 241 -1.47 -24.53 -9.17
N TYR A 242 -2.46 -24.94 -9.97
CA TYR A 242 -2.21 -25.72 -11.18
C TYR A 242 -1.29 -24.96 -12.14
N ILE A 243 -1.62 -23.72 -12.46
CA ILE A 243 -0.83 -22.85 -13.35
C ILE A 243 0.60 -22.66 -12.82
N LEU A 244 0.75 -22.39 -11.52
CA LEU A 244 2.06 -22.19 -10.92
C LEU A 244 2.91 -23.47 -10.96
N LYS A 245 2.31 -24.64 -10.77
CA LYS A 245 2.99 -25.95 -10.91
C LYS A 245 3.47 -26.19 -12.33
N GLU A 246 2.65 -25.88 -13.34
CA GLU A 246 3.02 -26.04 -14.74
C GLU A 246 4.17 -25.12 -15.17
N ARG A 247 4.29 -23.95 -14.57
CA ARG A 247 5.35 -22.98 -14.89
C ARG A 247 6.72 -23.32 -14.33
N GLN A 248 6.78 -24.26 -13.43
CA GLN A 248 7.97 -24.80 -12.74
C GLN A 248 9.16 -23.83 -12.67
N ILE A 249 9.28 -23.16 -11.53
CA ILE A 249 10.56 -22.70 -11.04
C ILE A 249 10.78 -23.52 -9.77
N ASN A 250 11.53 -24.56 -9.77
CA ASN A 250 12.06 -25.44 -8.69
C ASN A 250 11.50 -25.24 -7.26
N GLU A 251 10.35 -24.63 -7.09
CA GLU A 251 9.76 -24.29 -5.80
C GLU A 251 8.71 -25.32 -5.41
N VAL A 252 8.85 -25.80 -4.19
CA VAL A 252 7.78 -26.56 -3.54
C VAL A 252 6.67 -25.58 -3.23
N LEU A 253 5.56 -25.64 -3.97
CA LEU A 253 4.39 -24.85 -3.64
C LEU A 253 3.82 -25.36 -2.32
N ASN A 254 3.65 -24.45 -1.36
CA ASN A 254 2.93 -24.74 -0.14
C ASN A 254 1.47 -25.08 -0.47
N ASN A 255 0.84 -25.91 0.38
CA ASN A 255 -0.59 -26.10 0.31
C ASN A 255 -1.31 -24.81 0.74
N PRO A 256 -2.42 -24.44 0.08
CA PRO A 256 -3.22 -23.31 0.54
C PRO A 256 -3.86 -23.63 1.88
N GLY A 257 -4.02 -22.62 2.71
CA GLY A 257 -4.74 -22.69 3.98
C GLY A 257 -5.89 -21.69 4.02
N ILE A 258 -6.58 -21.63 5.16
CA ILE A 258 -7.57 -20.61 5.44
C ILE A 258 -6.89 -19.50 6.25
N GLY A 259 -6.81 -18.31 5.66
CA GLY A 259 -6.28 -17.14 6.36
C GLY A 259 -7.23 -16.58 7.42
N TYR A 260 -6.75 -15.64 8.22
CA TYR A 260 -7.56 -15.00 9.28
C TYR A 260 -8.80 -14.26 8.73
N GLY A 261 -8.75 -13.80 7.48
CA GLY A 261 -9.92 -13.25 6.76
C GLY A 261 -10.93 -14.30 6.30
N LYS A 262 -10.79 -15.57 6.71
CA LYS A 262 -11.64 -16.71 6.30
C LYS A 262 -11.69 -16.89 4.78
N ARG A 263 -10.55 -16.66 4.11
CA ARG A 263 -10.38 -16.83 2.66
C ARG A 263 -9.29 -17.84 2.39
N TRP A 264 -9.34 -18.49 1.24
CA TRP A 264 -8.20 -19.28 0.78
C TRP A 264 -6.96 -18.39 0.67
N LEU A 265 -5.85 -18.89 1.18
CA LEU A 265 -4.58 -18.19 1.25
C LEU A 265 -3.44 -19.12 0.85
N LEU A 266 -2.68 -18.73 -0.15
CA LEU A 266 -1.43 -19.38 -0.55
C LEU A 266 -0.26 -18.43 -0.24
N ASN A 267 0.71 -18.95 0.53
CA ASN A 267 1.93 -18.21 0.86
C ASN A 267 3.10 -18.80 0.08
N LEU A 268 3.79 -17.96 -0.65
CA LEU A 268 5.04 -18.29 -1.33
C LEU A 268 6.17 -17.40 -0.81
N MET A 269 7.40 -17.86 -1.01
CA MET A 269 8.60 -17.08 -0.70
C MET A 269 9.41 -16.91 -1.99
N THR A 270 9.82 -15.69 -2.27
CA THR A 270 10.77 -15.43 -3.37
C THR A 270 12.17 -15.96 -3.01
N PRO A 271 13.08 -16.09 -3.99
CA PRO A 271 14.49 -16.41 -3.70
C PRO A 271 15.12 -15.45 -2.67
N ASP A 272 14.73 -14.17 -2.67
CA ASP A 272 15.14 -13.17 -1.67
C ASP A 272 14.39 -13.29 -0.34
N LYS A 273 13.60 -14.35 -0.16
CA LYS A 273 12.78 -14.56 1.05
C LYS A 273 11.72 -13.48 1.30
N THR A 274 11.33 -12.74 0.28
CA THR A 274 10.14 -11.88 0.35
C THR A 274 8.90 -12.76 0.27
N LYS A 275 8.00 -12.60 1.23
CA LYS A 275 6.70 -13.28 1.21
C LYS A 275 5.85 -12.74 0.07
N VAL A 276 5.11 -13.60 -0.59
CA VAL A 276 4.09 -13.26 -1.60
C VAL A 276 2.84 -14.06 -1.28
N GLU A 277 1.72 -13.41 -1.19
CA GLU A 277 0.44 -14.05 -0.90
C GLU A 277 -0.51 -14.03 -2.07
N PHE A 278 -1.40 -15.04 -2.11
CA PHE A 278 -2.55 -15.10 -3.01
C PHE A 278 -3.80 -15.39 -2.19
N THR A 279 -4.89 -14.69 -2.49
CA THR A 279 -6.17 -14.88 -1.80
C THR A 279 -7.33 -14.83 -2.79
N GLU A 280 -8.38 -15.58 -2.49
CA GLU A 280 -9.65 -15.47 -3.22
C GLU A 280 -10.49 -14.30 -2.71
N PRO A 281 -11.42 -13.76 -3.54
CA PRO A 281 -12.25 -12.62 -3.15
C PRO A 281 -13.32 -12.97 -2.11
N PHE A 282 -13.71 -14.26 -2.04
CA PHE A 282 -14.84 -14.70 -1.22
C PHE A 282 -14.41 -15.35 0.08
N THR A 283 -15.16 -15.07 1.13
CA THR A 283 -15.00 -15.71 2.43
C THR A 283 -15.57 -17.12 2.39
N ILE A 284 -14.85 -18.07 2.95
CA ILE A 284 -15.35 -19.44 3.16
C ILE A 284 -16.39 -19.38 4.28
N ARG A 285 -17.55 -19.94 4.03
CA ARG A 285 -18.66 -20.01 4.99
C ARG A 285 -18.57 -21.28 5.84
#